data_da087b40b3dfd699120e18ea58ea5ece
#
_entry.id   da087b40b3dfd699120e18ea58ea5ece
#
_cell.length_a   1.000
_cell.length_b   1.000
_cell.length_c   1.000
_cell.angle_alpha   90.00
_cell.angle_beta   90.00
_cell.angle_gamma   90.00
#
_symmetry.space_group_name_H-M   'P 1'
#
loop_
_entity.id
_entity.type
_entity.pdbx_description
1 polymer ?
#
loop_
_entity_poly.entity_id
_entity_poly.type
_entity_poly.pdbx_seq_one_letter_code
_entity_poly.pdbx_strand_id
1 'polypeptide(L)'
;MLWSLIHKLLLLTHANAESFMPTQGTEIAAQVDNLYAFLVVVSTISCLILIGGMIYFSIKYKRRTANDKTAYITHDTRLEVLWSVLPLIIFLFVFAWGWVIYHDMRQMPKDALEIHVTGKQWAWVSEYKNGVRSNEVVVPVNQNVKIILTAEDVLHSFYVPSFRIKQDAIPGRYTALWFKAEKLGDFHVFCTEYCGTSHSGMITKLRVVSQQDFDKWLTEESDIGLLPIAERGAKIFKTRACASCHNVASQARLVGPSLLGLFGKADHEMEDGSKVTADENYLRESILNAQVKVAKGYGPRSQMPAFQGQLSESELTSLIEYIKTLK
;
A
#
# COMPACT_ATOMS: atom_id res chain seq x y z
N MET A 1 -25.98 -32.76 9.18
CA MET A 1 -25.82 -31.95 10.40
C MET A 1 -24.50 -31.18 10.42
N LEU A 2 -23.34 -31.79 10.19
CA LEU A 2 -22.03 -31.13 10.19
C LEU A 2 -21.91 -30.05 9.09
N TRP A 3 -22.42 -30.31 7.90
CA TRP A 3 -22.41 -29.36 6.75
C TRP A 3 -23.27 -28.11 7.01
N SER A 4 -24.39 -28.25 7.70
CA SER A 4 -25.24 -27.14 8.11
C SER A 4 -24.61 -26.27 9.22
N LEU A 5 -23.80 -26.85 10.09
CA LEU A 5 -23.02 -26.14 11.12
C LEU A 5 -21.87 -25.36 10.50
N ILE A 6 -21.14 -25.96 9.55
CA ILE A 6 -20.06 -25.31 8.81
C ILE A 6 -20.61 -24.15 7.98
N HIS A 7 -21.76 -24.33 7.32
CA HIS A 7 -22.41 -23.25 6.53
C HIS A 7 -22.95 -22.13 7.45
N LYS A 8 -23.48 -22.45 8.63
CA LYS A 8 -23.86 -21.45 9.63
C LYS A 8 -22.65 -20.73 10.24
N LEU A 9 -21.54 -21.41 10.46
CA LEU A 9 -20.29 -20.79 10.93
C LEU A 9 -19.73 -19.82 9.89
N LEU A 10 -19.78 -20.19 8.60
CA LEU A 10 -19.41 -19.33 7.48
C LEU A 10 -20.36 -18.13 7.28
N LEU A 11 -21.67 -18.29 7.61
CA LEU A 11 -22.64 -17.20 7.53
C LEU A 11 -22.58 -16.24 8.73
N LEU A 12 -22.08 -16.67 9.88
CA LEU A 12 -21.87 -15.80 11.06
C LEU A 12 -20.72 -14.78 10.85
N THR A 13 -19.88 -14.97 9.84
CA THR A 13 -18.84 -13.98 9.46
C THR A 13 -19.39 -12.78 8.68
N HIS A 14 -20.69 -12.75 8.35
CA HIS A 14 -21.32 -11.66 7.58
C HIS A 14 -22.12 -10.67 8.42
N ALA A 15 -22.19 -10.85 9.74
CA ALA A 15 -22.91 -9.93 10.63
C ALA A 15 -21.94 -8.94 11.28
N ASN A 16 -21.85 -7.73 10.72
CA ASN A 16 -21.50 -6.42 11.36
C ASN A 16 -20.47 -6.38 12.52
N ALA A 17 -19.56 -7.33 12.62
CA ALA A 17 -18.33 -7.14 13.35
C ALA A 17 -17.28 -6.66 12.34
N GLU A 18 -16.44 -5.70 12.69
CA GLU A 18 -15.26 -5.36 11.90
C GLU A 18 -14.54 -6.67 11.56
N SER A 19 -14.62 -7.07 10.29
CA SER A 19 -14.08 -8.33 9.82
C SER A 19 -12.57 -8.30 10.09
N PHE A 20 -12.01 -9.39 10.65
CA PHE A 20 -10.56 -9.53 10.84
C PHE A 20 -9.77 -9.26 9.55
N MET A 21 -10.38 -9.51 8.40
CA MET A 21 -9.81 -9.22 7.08
C MET A 21 -10.41 -7.94 6.49
N PRO A 22 -9.63 -7.10 5.79
CA PRO A 22 -10.15 -5.95 5.05
C PRO A 22 -11.24 -6.35 4.05
N THR A 23 -12.18 -5.44 3.79
CA THR A 23 -13.27 -5.64 2.82
C THR A 23 -12.72 -6.14 1.47
N GLN A 24 -13.32 -7.17 0.91
CA GLN A 24 -12.97 -7.71 -0.40
C GLN A 24 -13.42 -6.75 -1.51
N GLY A 25 -12.49 -6.22 -2.29
CA GLY A 25 -12.76 -5.30 -3.42
C GLY A 25 -12.70 -5.97 -4.79
N THR A 26 -12.24 -7.23 -4.86
CA THR A 26 -12.06 -8.00 -6.10
C THR A 26 -12.44 -9.46 -5.89
N GLU A 27 -12.74 -10.19 -6.99
CA GLU A 27 -12.95 -11.64 -6.96
C GLU A 27 -11.70 -12.39 -6.48
N ILE A 28 -10.51 -11.96 -6.88
CA ILE A 28 -9.23 -12.54 -6.44
C ILE A 28 -9.11 -12.46 -4.91
N ALA A 29 -9.53 -11.35 -4.29
CA ALA A 29 -9.50 -11.21 -2.84
C ALA A 29 -10.37 -12.27 -2.15
N ALA A 30 -11.55 -12.58 -2.71
CA ALA A 30 -12.42 -13.64 -2.20
C ALA A 30 -11.77 -15.04 -2.33
N GLN A 31 -11.12 -15.32 -3.46
CA GLN A 31 -10.42 -16.59 -3.68
C GLN A 31 -9.24 -16.77 -2.70
N VAL A 32 -8.45 -15.73 -2.48
CA VAL A 32 -7.34 -15.73 -1.51
C VAL A 32 -7.86 -15.95 -0.10
N ASP A 33 -8.94 -15.26 0.30
CA ASP A 33 -9.53 -15.38 1.64
C ASP A 33 -10.10 -16.79 1.89
N ASN A 34 -10.70 -17.43 0.87
CA ASN A 34 -11.19 -18.80 0.98
C ASN A 34 -10.05 -19.80 1.23
N LEU A 35 -8.94 -19.66 0.50
CA LEU A 35 -7.75 -20.49 0.73
C LEU A 35 -7.17 -20.22 2.12
N TYR A 36 -7.07 -18.96 2.54
CA TYR A 36 -6.59 -18.60 3.87
C TYR A 36 -7.48 -19.19 4.98
N ALA A 37 -8.81 -19.07 4.86
CA ALA A 37 -9.74 -19.65 5.83
C ALA A 37 -9.58 -21.18 5.93
N PHE A 38 -9.43 -21.88 4.80
CA PHE A 38 -9.15 -23.31 4.78
C PHE A 38 -7.85 -23.64 5.53
N LEU A 39 -6.77 -22.89 5.27
CA LEU A 39 -5.48 -23.09 5.94
C LEU A 39 -5.59 -22.88 7.45
N VAL A 40 -6.30 -21.83 7.89
CA VAL A 40 -6.53 -21.56 9.32
C VAL A 40 -7.29 -22.72 9.99
N VAL A 41 -8.36 -23.22 9.35
CA VAL A 41 -9.16 -24.33 9.88
C VAL A 41 -8.32 -25.61 10.00
N VAL A 42 -7.61 -25.98 8.93
CA VAL A 42 -6.77 -27.20 8.92
C VAL A 42 -5.63 -27.11 9.94
N SER A 43 -4.97 -25.93 10.01
CA SER A 43 -3.90 -25.71 11.00
C SER A 43 -4.42 -25.78 12.42
N THR A 44 -5.59 -25.18 12.69
CA THR A 44 -6.21 -25.19 14.02
C THR A 44 -6.56 -26.63 14.44
N ILE A 45 -7.18 -27.41 13.55
CA ILE A 45 -7.51 -28.82 13.81
C ILE A 45 -6.23 -29.60 14.10
N SER A 46 -5.19 -29.43 13.26
CA SER A 46 -3.90 -30.11 13.45
C SER A 46 -3.25 -29.77 14.79
N CYS A 47 -3.23 -28.48 15.15
CA CYS A 47 -2.72 -28.04 16.45
C CYS A 47 -3.51 -28.64 17.62
N LEU A 48 -4.84 -28.66 17.54
CA LEU A 48 -5.68 -29.25 18.59
C LEU A 48 -5.41 -30.75 18.77
N ILE A 49 -5.26 -31.51 17.66
CA ILE A 49 -4.93 -32.94 17.69
C ILE A 49 -3.57 -33.17 18.33
N LEU A 50 -2.54 -32.43 17.89
CA LEU A 50 -1.17 -32.61 18.36
C LEU A 50 -1.02 -32.20 19.83
N ILE A 51 -1.47 -30.97 20.18
CA ILE A 51 -1.36 -30.48 21.55
C ILE A 51 -2.23 -31.28 22.50
N GLY A 52 -3.48 -31.60 22.11
CA GLY A 52 -4.40 -32.42 22.89
C GLY A 52 -3.85 -33.83 23.08
N GLY A 53 -3.28 -34.45 22.04
CA GLY A 53 -2.63 -35.75 22.11
C GLY A 53 -1.41 -35.72 23.05
N MET A 54 -0.57 -34.69 22.94
CA MET A 54 0.60 -34.52 23.80
C MET A 54 0.20 -34.41 25.29
N ILE A 55 -0.80 -33.60 25.60
CA ILE A 55 -1.31 -33.42 26.97
C ILE A 55 -1.91 -34.74 27.47
N TYR A 56 -2.76 -35.38 26.67
CA TYR A 56 -3.40 -36.64 27.01
C TYR A 56 -2.39 -37.72 27.33
N PHE A 57 -1.38 -37.95 26.48
CA PHE A 57 -0.36 -38.95 26.68
C PHE A 57 0.56 -38.62 27.87
N SER A 58 0.88 -37.37 28.10
CA SER A 58 1.68 -36.94 29.25
C SER A 58 0.97 -37.24 30.57
N ILE A 59 -0.37 -37.08 30.63
CA ILE A 59 -1.16 -37.38 31.82
C ILE A 59 -1.37 -38.91 31.97
N LYS A 60 -1.77 -39.58 30.89
CA LYS A 60 -2.12 -40.98 30.88
C LYS A 60 -0.93 -41.89 31.19
N TYR A 61 0.23 -41.61 30.58
CA TYR A 61 1.44 -42.43 30.67
C TYR A 61 2.47 -41.87 31.65
N LYS A 62 2.09 -40.91 32.49
CA LYS A 62 2.95 -40.42 33.54
C LYS A 62 3.34 -41.56 34.49
N ARG A 63 4.65 -41.78 34.69
CA ARG A 63 5.16 -42.76 35.65
C ARG A 63 4.69 -42.40 37.06
N ARG A 64 4.01 -43.30 37.75
CA ARG A 64 3.47 -43.10 39.10
C ARG A 64 4.24 -43.86 40.16
N THR A 65 4.84 -45.01 39.83
CA THR A 65 5.62 -45.82 40.73
C THR A 65 6.95 -46.27 40.10
N ALA A 66 7.91 -46.66 40.94
CA ALA A 66 9.21 -47.14 40.45
C ALA A 66 9.08 -48.45 39.62
N ASN A 67 8.00 -49.19 39.80
CA ASN A 67 7.76 -50.48 39.15
C ASN A 67 6.96 -50.36 37.86
N ASP A 68 6.49 -49.17 37.49
CA ASP A 68 5.75 -48.94 36.24
C ASP A 68 6.65 -49.30 35.06
N LYS A 69 6.21 -50.25 34.23
CA LYS A 69 6.87 -50.67 32.99
C LYS A 69 6.07 -50.19 31.79
N THR A 70 6.76 -49.68 30.79
CA THR A 70 6.18 -49.32 29.51
C THR A 70 6.10 -50.53 28.59
N ALA A 71 5.09 -50.59 27.72
CA ALA A 71 5.05 -51.57 26.64
C ALA A 71 6.21 -51.33 25.65
N TYR A 72 6.79 -52.40 25.16
CA TYR A 72 7.82 -52.34 24.11
C TYR A 72 7.15 -52.20 22.74
N ILE A 73 6.89 -50.95 22.33
CA ILE A 73 6.31 -50.62 21.03
C ILE A 73 7.37 -49.88 20.23
N THR A 74 7.83 -50.47 19.11
CA THR A 74 8.89 -49.88 18.27
C THR A 74 8.35 -49.12 17.08
N HIS A 75 7.27 -49.59 16.47
CA HIS A 75 6.66 -48.96 15.29
C HIS A 75 5.22 -49.43 15.09
N ASP A 76 4.44 -48.69 14.32
CA ASP A 76 3.14 -49.08 13.78
C ASP A 76 3.04 -48.53 12.35
N THR A 77 3.27 -49.40 11.37
CA THR A 77 3.30 -49.05 9.95
C THR A 77 1.99 -48.42 9.48
N ARG A 78 0.83 -48.76 10.06
CA ARG A 78 -0.46 -48.16 9.66
C ARG A 78 -0.53 -46.73 10.10
N LEU A 79 -0.11 -46.42 11.30
CA LEU A 79 -0.06 -45.02 11.80
C LEU A 79 0.98 -44.21 11.04
N GLU A 80 2.16 -44.81 10.76
CA GLU A 80 3.22 -44.12 10.00
C GLU A 80 2.78 -43.77 8.59
N VAL A 81 2.11 -44.65 7.88
CA VAL A 81 1.52 -44.39 6.58
C VAL A 81 0.43 -43.32 6.69
N LEU A 82 -0.45 -43.43 7.69
CA LEU A 82 -1.54 -42.46 7.86
C LEU A 82 -1.03 -41.04 8.05
N TRP A 83 -0.09 -40.82 8.99
CA TRP A 83 0.41 -39.44 9.26
C TRP A 83 1.38 -38.92 8.20
N SER A 84 1.88 -39.74 7.32
CA SER A 84 2.69 -39.30 6.16
C SER A 84 1.82 -39.03 4.95
N VAL A 85 0.87 -39.92 4.61
CA VAL A 85 0.08 -39.79 3.38
C VAL A 85 -1.04 -38.74 3.51
N LEU A 86 -1.72 -38.68 4.66
CA LEU A 86 -2.81 -37.72 4.84
C LEU A 86 -2.34 -36.24 4.76
N PRO A 87 -1.28 -35.83 5.46
CA PRO A 87 -0.74 -34.46 5.26
C PRO A 87 -0.22 -34.21 3.84
N LEU A 88 0.42 -35.23 3.22
CA LEU A 88 0.88 -35.09 1.83
C LEU A 88 -0.28 -34.77 0.87
N ILE A 89 -1.42 -35.47 1.00
CA ILE A 89 -2.60 -35.19 0.17
C ILE A 89 -3.12 -33.77 0.41
N ILE A 90 -3.17 -33.35 1.69
CA ILE A 90 -3.60 -31.98 2.04
C ILE A 90 -2.66 -30.93 1.41
N PHE A 91 -1.33 -31.15 1.50
CA PHE A 91 -0.37 -30.22 0.90
C PHE A 91 -0.45 -30.17 -0.63
N LEU A 92 -0.66 -31.30 -1.29
CA LEU A 92 -0.85 -31.33 -2.74
C LEU A 92 -2.14 -30.60 -3.15
N PHE A 93 -3.22 -30.75 -2.38
CA PHE A 93 -4.47 -30.02 -2.61
C PHE A 93 -4.28 -28.49 -2.44
N VAL A 94 -3.63 -28.07 -1.35
CA VAL A 94 -3.31 -26.66 -1.08
C VAL A 94 -2.40 -26.08 -2.17
N PHE A 95 -1.40 -26.86 -2.59
CA PHE A 95 -0.51 -26.46 -3.68
C PHE A 95 -1.29 -26.23 -4.98
N ALA A 96 -2.13 -27.20 -5.38
CA ALA A 96 -2.92 -27.07 -6.61
C ALA A 96 -3.88 -25.88 -6.56
N TRP A 97 -4.56 -25.66 -5.43
CA TRP A 97 -5.45 -24.53 -5.24
C TRP A 97 -4.70 -23.20 -5.28
N GLY A 98 -3.60 -23.07 -4.52
CA GLY A 98 -2.75 -21.88 -4.52
C GLY A 98 -2.12 -21.59 -5.88
N TRP A 99 -1.74 -22.65 -6.63
CA TRP A 99 -1.22 -22.52 -7.98
C TRP A 99 -2.24 -21.88 -8.94
N VAL A 100 -3.51 -22.30 -8.89
CA VAL A 100 -4.57 -21.71 -9.74
C VAL A 100 -4.72 -20.23 -9.44
N ILE A 101 -4.88 -19.86 -8.15
CA ILE A 101 -5.01 -18.44 -7.75
C ILE A 101 -3.79 -17.62 -8.21
N TYR A 102 -2.58 -18.13 -7.95
CA TYR A 102 -1.35 -17.46 -8.34
C TYR A 102 -1.25 -17.25 -9.85
N HIS A 103 -1.62 -18.27 -10.62
CA HIS A 103 -1.60 -18.22 -12.07
C HIS A 103 -2.56 -17.13 -12.60
N ASP A 104 -3.78 -17.07 -12.06
CA ASP A 104 -4.77 -16.06 -12.43
C ASP A 104 -4.29 -14.65 -12.09
N MET A 105 -3.65 -14.46 -10.94
CA MET A 105 -3.05 -13.16 -10.56
C MET A 105 -1.90 -12.73 -11.47
N ARG A 106 -1.24 -13.65 -12.18
CA ARG A 106 -0.09 -13.37 -13.05
C ARG A 106 -0.46 -13.25 -14.53
N GLN A 107 -1.63 -13.71 -14.93
CA GLN A 107 -2.11 -13.58 -16.31
C GLN A 107 -2.77 -12.21 -16.54
N MET A 108 -2.01 -11.28 -17.09
CA MET A 108 -2.49 -9.93 -17.36
C MET A 108 -3.41 -9.89 -18.60
N PRO A 109 -4.66 -9.39 -18.47
CA PRO A 109 -5.55 -9.18 -19.60
C PRO A 109 -4.96 -8.20 -20.62
N LYS A 110 -5.19 -8.47 -21.92
CA LYS A 110 -4.63 -7.64 -23.00
C LYS A 110 -5.34 -6.29 -23.15
N ASP A 111 -6.59 -6.22 -22.72
CA ASP A 111 -7.49 -5.05 -22.80
C ASP A 111 -7.53 -4.22 -21.52
N ALA A 112 -6.52 -4.36 -20.64
CA ALA A 112 -6.48 -3.66 -19.38
C ALA A 112 -6.15 -2.17 -19.56
N LEU A 113 -6.79 -1.32 -18.74
CA LEU A 113 -6.41 0.08 -18.58
C LEU A 113 -5.01 0.14 -17.94
N GLU A 114 -4.03 0.66 -18.68
CA GLU A 114 -2.67 0.83 -18.18
C GLU A 114 -2.52 2.14 -17.41
N ILE A 115 -1.95 2.05 -16.19
CA ILE A 115 -1.61 3.19 -15.34
C ILE A 115 -0.17 2.98 -14.86
N HIS A 116 0.68 3.97 -15.07
CA HIS A 116 2.03 3.98 -14.53
C HIS A 116 2.02 4.54 -13.13
N VAL A 117 2.59 3.82 -12.15
CA VAL A 117 2.68 4.29 -10.77
C VAL A 117 4.14 4.30 -10.34
N THR A 118 4.62 5.47 -9.98
CA THR A 118 5.98 5.71 -9.52
C THR A 118 5.99 5.92 -8.01
N GLY A 119 6.77 5.09 -7.29
CA GLY A 119 7.07 5.29 -5.88
C GLY A 119 8.24 6.24 -5.71
N LYS A 120 8.15 7.15 -4.75
CA LYS A 120 9.25 8.01 -4.29
C LYS A 120 9.06 8.36 -2.82
N GLN A 121 10.10 8.80 -2.15
CA GLN A 121 10.06 9.14 -0.71
C GLN A 121 9.26 10.45 -0.49
N TRP A 122 8.07 10.45 0.08
CA TRP A 122 7.24 9.30 0.53
C TRP A 122 5.84 9.47 -0.07
N ALA A 123 5.73 9.18 -1.35
CA ALA A 123 4.49 9.34 -2.10
C ALA A 123 4.39 8.37 -3.28
N TRP A 124 3.16 8.14 -3.70
CA TRP A 124 2.83 7.46 -4.94
C TRP A 124 2.36 8.48 -5.98
N VAL A 125 2.85 8.38 -7.20
CA VAL A 125 2.41 9.22 -8.33
C VAL A 125 1.90 8.30 -9.43
N SER A 126 0.62 8.41 -9.76
CA SER A 126 0.01 7.72 -10.89
C SER A 126 0.03 8.61 -12.14
N GLU A 127 0.31 8.02 -13.29
CA GLU A 127 0.30 8.67 -14.60
C GLU A 127 -0.54 7.86 -15.58
N TYR A 128 -1.50 8.52 -16.22
CA TYR A 128 -2.42 7.96 -17.17
C TYR A 128 -1.95 8.21 -18.62
N LYS A 129 -2.46 7.41 -19.54
CA LYS A 129 -2.04 7.45 -20.96
C LYS A 129 -2.17 8.82 -21.62
N ASN A 130 -3.09 9.67 -21.15
CA ASN A 130 -3.26 11.06 -21.61
C ASN A 130 -2.34 12.08 -20.93
N GLY A 131 -1.39 11.63 -20.09
CA GLY A 131 -0.45 12.46 -19.35
C GLY A 131 -1.00 13.05 -18.05
N VAL A 132 -2.24 12.76 -17.67
CA VAL A 132 -2.80 13.15 -16.36
C VAL A 132 -2.02 12.47 -15.26
N ARG A 133 -1.62 13.25 -14.25
CA ARG A 133 -0.91 12.78 -13.05
C ARG A 133 -1.72 13.04 -11.80
N SER A 134 -1.70 12.07 -10.89
CA SER A 134 -2.38 12.15 -9.59
C SER A 134 -1.55 11.46 -8.50
N ASN A 135 -1.74 11.88 -7.25
CA ASN A 135 -1.21 11.17 -6.08
C ASN A 135 -2.17 10.08 -5.58
N GLU A 136 -3.33 9.93 -6.22
CA GLU A 136 -4.27 8.83 -6.00
C GLU A 136 -4.32 7.97 -7.27
N VAL A 137 -4.73 6.73 -7.13
CA VAL A 137 -5.03 5.84 -8.28
C VAL A 137 -6.54 5.81 -8.47
N VAL A 138 -7.05 6.41 -9.55
CA VAL A 138 -8.48 6.43 -9.85
C VAL A 138 -8.78 5.46 -10.98
N VAL A 139 -9.74 4.57 -10.79
CA VAL A 139 -10.07 3.52 -11.76
C VAL A 139 -11.58 3.32 -11.89
N PRO A 140 -12.08 2.95 -13.05
CA PRO A 140 -13.48 2.58 -13.22
C PRO A 140 -13.76 1.19 -12.65
N VAL A 141 -14.95 1.01 -12.11
CA VAL A 141 -15.45 -0.29 -11.63
C VAL A 141 -15.63 -1.27 -12.78
N ASN A 142 -15.42 -2.56 -12.52
CA ASN A 142 -15.58 -3.68 -13.48
C ASN A 142 -14.67 -3.63 -14.70
N GLN A 143 -13.64 -2.78 -14.72
CA GLN A 143 -12.63 -2.76 -15.77
C GLN A 143 -11.35 -3.48 -15.31
N ASN A 144 -10.70 -4.19 -16.22
CA ASN A 144 -9.36 -4.72 -16.01
C ASN A 144 -8.36 -3.55 -15.94
N VAL A 145 -7.57 -3.48 -14.90
CA VAL A 145 -6.57 -2.44 -14.68
C VAL A 145 -5.20 -3.11 -14.53
N LYS A 146 -4.22 -2.60 -15.26
CA LYS A 146 -2.82 -3.00 -15.16
C LYS A 146 -2.02 -1.84 -14.61
N ILE A 147 -1.40 -2.03 -13.45
CA ILE A 147 -0.48 -1.07 -12.86
C ILE A 147 0.94 -1.45 -13.25
N ILE A 148 1.66 -0.51 -13.89
CA ILE A 148 3.09 -0.61 -14.16
C ILE A 148 3.82 0.19 -13.10
N LEU A 149 4.68 -0.47 -12.33
CA LEU A 149 5.35 0.10 -11.16
C LEU A 149 6.83 0.34 -11.43
N THR A 150 7.33 1.46 -10.94
CA THR A 150 8.76 1.77 -10.83
C THR A 150 9.01 2.63 -9.59
N ALA A 151 10.27 2.89 -9.27
CA ALA A 151 10.65 3.83 -8.22
C ALA A 151 11.71 4.82 -8.73
N GLU A 152 11.66 6.07 -8.23
CA GLU A 152 12.65 7.11 -8.57
C GLU A 152 13.92 7.00 -7.71
N ASP A 153 13.81 6.53 -6.48
CA ASP A 153 14.86 6.62 -5.46
C ASP A 153 15.24 5.27 -4.83
N VAL A 154 14.41 4.74 -3.95
CA VAL A 154 14.64 3.49 -3.22
C VAL A 154 13.56 2.47 -3.52
N LEU A 155 13.71 1.25 -3.01
CA LEU A 155 12.70 0.22 -3.11
C LEU A 155 11.44 0.61 -2.31
N HIS A 156 10.27 0.49 -2.93
CA HIS A 156 8.94 0.59 -2.33
C HIS A 156 8.13 -0.66 -2.68
N SER A 157 6.98 -0.85 -2.04
CA SER A 157 6.07 -1.94 -2.38
C SER A 157 4.62 -1.45 -2.35
N PHE A 158 3.97 -1.48 -3.49
CA PHE A 158 2.58 -1.07 -3.69
C PHE A 158 1.64 -2.17 -3.20
N TYR A 159 0.89 -1.91 -2.14
CA TYR A 159 0.01 -2.88 -1.50
C TYR A 159 -1.41 -2.36 -1.32
N VAL A 160 -2.38 -3.10 -1.85
CA VAL A 160 -3.82 -2.84 -1.67
C VAL A 160 -4.44 -3.98 -0.87
N PRO A 161 -4.56 -3.84 0.47
CA PRO A 161 -5.06 -4.91 1.34
C PRO A 161 -6.41 -5.49 0.90
N SER A 162 -7.35 -4.61 0.54
CA SER A 162 -8.70 -4.99 0.11
C SER A 162 -8.74 -5.80 -1.19
N PHE A 163 -7.67 -5.79 -1.97
CA PHE A 163 -7.54 -6.54 -3.22
C PHE A 163 -6.63 -7.75 -3.09
N ARG A 164 -5.94 -7.93 -1.95
CA ARG A 164 -4.93 -8.98 -1.67
C ARG A 164 -3.80 -9.00 -2.70
N ILE A 165 -3.46 -7.83 -3.26
CA ILE A 165 -2.38 -7.70 -4.24
C ILE A 165 -1.26 -6.83 -3.69
N LYS A 166 -0.03 -7.25 -3.98
CA LYS A 166 1.20 -6.53 -3.65
C LYS A 166 2.23 -6.70 -4.77
N GLN A 167 2.95 -5.63 -5.10
CA GLN A 167 4.05 -5.67 -6.05
C GLN A 167 5.08 -4.61 -5.71
N ASP A 168 6.34 -4.98 -5.77
CA ASP A 168 7.45 -4.07 -5.50
C ASP A 168 7.66 -3.09 -6.65
N ALA A 169 7.91 -1.82 -6.29
CA ALA A 169 8.35 -0.76 -7.17
C ALA A 169 9.88 -0.59 -7.02
N ILE A 170 10.62 -0.94 -8.06
CA ILE A 170 12.08 -1.10 -8.00
C ILE A 170 12.75 0.00 -8.84
N PRO A 171 13.77 0.71 -8.31
CA PRO A 171 14.50 1.69 -9.08
C PRO A 171 15.14 1.11 -10.34
N GLY A 172 15.01 1.82 -11.47
CA GLY A 172 15.57 1.41 -12.76
C GLY A 172 14.93 0.15 -13.39
N ARG A 173 13.79 -0.32 -12.85
CA ARG A 173 13.11 -1.51 -13.34
C ARG A 173 11.59 -1.31 -13.32
N TYR A 174 10.89 -1.89 -14.30
CA TYR A 174 9.43 -1.96 -14.31
C TYR A 174 8.95 -3.31 -13.80
N THR A 175 8.00 -3.28 -12.90
CA THR A 175 7.22 -4.43 -12.45
C THR A 175 5.76 -4.18 -12.76
N ALA A 176 4.91 -5.20 -12.68
CA ALA A 176 3.50 -5.00 -12.99
C ALA A 176 2.62 -5.93 -12.17
N LEU A 177 1.42 -5.46 -11.87
CA LEU A 177 0.30 -6.23 -11.34
C LEU A 177 -0.98 -5.84 -12.07
N TRP A 178 -2.02 -6.64 -11.95
CA TRP A 178 -3.34 -6.31 -12.48
C TRP A 178 -4.44 -6.67 -11.48
N PHE A 179 -5.59 -6.04 -11.66
CA PHE A 179 -6.80 -6.35 -10.90
C PHE A 179 -8.04 -5.90 -11.67
N LYS A 180 -9.20 -6.41 -11.24
CA LYS A 180 -10.52 -5.92 -11.63
C LYS A 180 -11.27 -5.56 -10.36
N ALA A 181 -11.52 -4.26 -10.14
CA ALA A 181 -12.26 -3.78 -8.99
C ALA A 181 -13.77 -3.96 -9.23
N GLU A 182 -14.46 -4.60 -8.28
CA GLU A 182 -15.90 -4.91 -8.42
C GLU A 182 -16.77 -4.04 -7.51
N LYS A 183 -16.19 -3.32 -6.57
CA LYS A 183 -16.91 -2.46 -5.61
C LYS A 183 -16.45 -1.03 -5.75
N LEU A 184 -17.42 -0.11 -5.82
CA LEU A 184 -17.16 1.33 -5.72
C LEU A 184 -16.64 1.70 -4.33
N GLY A 185 -15.82 2.74 -4.25
CA GLY A 185 -15.33 3.29 -2.98
C GLY A 185 -13.83 3.57 -2.97
N ASP A 186 -13.37 4.02 -1.82
CA ASP A 186 -11.98 4.35 -1.56
C ASP A 186 -11.29 3.20 -0.82
N PHE A 187 -10.19 2.72 -1.36
CA PHE A 187 -9.36 1.67 -0.78
C PHE A 187 -7.97 2.23 -0.47
N HIS A 188 -7.41 1.83 0.67
CA HIS A 188 -6.06 2.26 1.04
C HIS A 188 -4.98 1.55 0.21
N VAL A 189 -3.97 2.33 -0.15
CA VAL A 189 -2.72 1.85 -0.73
C VAL A 189 -1.60 2.17 0.24
N PHE A 190 -0.85 1.17 0.66
CA PHE A 190 0.29 1.28 1.56
C PHE A 190 1.61 1.02 0.83
N CYS A 191 2.69 1.60 1.37
CA CYS A 191 4.03 1.11 1.11
C CYS A 191 4.36 0.01 2.11
N THR A 192 4.73 -1.18 1.64
CA THR A 192 5.04 -2.34 2.48
C THR A 192 6.47 -2.84 2.31
N GLU A 193 7.37 -1.97 1.83
CA GLU A 193 8.82 -2.16 1.87
C GLU A 193 9.45 -0.92 2.49
N TYR A 194 10.33 -1.09 3.48
CA TYR A 194 10.92 0.04 4.21
C TYR A 194 11.67 0.98 3.27
N CYS A 195 11.22 2.23 3.18
CA CYS A 195 11.72 3.24 2.26
C CYS A 195 12.23 4.52 2.96
N GLY A 196 12.47 4.48 4.26
CA GLY A 196 13.03 5.62 5.02
C GLY A 196 12.09 6.17 6.10
N THR A 197 12.40 7.36 6.59
CA THR A 197 11.82 7.96 7.81
C THR A 197 10.30 8.04 7.82
N SER A 198 9.67 8.44 6.70
CA SER A 198 8.21 8.55 6.59
C SER A 198 7.55 7.36 5.89
N HIS A 199 8.19 6.19 5.95
CA HIS A 199 7.66 4.96 5.38
C HIS A 199 6.21 4.66 5.81
N SER A 200 5.89 4.76 7.09
CA SER A 200 4.55 4.53 7.63
C SER A 200 3.52 5.57 7.17
N GLY A 201 3.96 6.76 6.76
CA GLY A 201 3.12 7.82 6.23
C GLY A 201 2.93 7.76 4.71
N MET A 202 3.63 6.87 4.00
CA MET A 202 3.50 6.70 2.56
C MET A 202 2.23 5.93 2.20
N ILE A 203 1.10 6.62 2.37
CA ILE A 203 -0.25 6.08 2.18
C ILE A 203 -0.95 6.91 1.11
N THR A 204 -1.66 6.24 0.20
CA THR A 204 -2.57 6.89 -0.74
C THR A 204 -3.87 6.10 -0.89
N LYS A 205 -4.73 6.52 -1.80
CA LYS A 205 -6.01 5.89 -2.10
C LYS A 205 -6.04 5.32 -3.50
N LEU A 206 -6.67 4.18 -3.62
CA LEU A 206 -7.20 3.65 -4.86
C LEU A 206 -8.71 3.91 -4.84
N ARG A 207 -9.18 4.81 -5.71
CA ARG A 207 -10.59 5.22 -5.81
C ARG A 207 -11.23 4.48 -6.96
N VAL A 208 -12.22 3.66 -6.65
CA VAL A 208 -13.03 2.95 -7.65
C VAL A 208 -14.31 3.73 -7.86
N VAL A 209 -14.50 4.23 -9.06
CA VAL A 209 -15.64 5.09 -9.43
C VAL A 209 -16.44 4.49 -10.60
N SER A 210 -17.58 5.08 -10.93
CA SER A 210 -18.30 4.68 -12.16
C SER A 210 -17.48 5.07 -13.40
N GLN A 211 -17.74 4.44 -14.54
CA GLN A 211 -17.08 4.81 -15.80
C GLN A 211 -17.31 6.30 -16.13
N GLN A 212 -18.51 6.79 -15.93
CA GLN A 212 -18.87 8.18 -16.19
C GLN A 212 -18.08 9.15 -15.28
N ASP A 213 -17.94 8.83 -13.97
CA ASP A 213 -17.18 9.65 -13.04
C ASP A 213 -15.69 9.59 -13.34
N PHE A 214 -15.19 8.46 -13.82
CA PHE A 214 -13.79 8.32 -14.26
C PHE A 214 -13.49 9.21 -15.46
N ASP A 215 -14.33 9.18 -16.50
CA ASP A 215 -14.17 9.98 -17.71
C ASP A 215 -14.24 11.49 -17.39
N LYS A 216 -15.18 11.87 -16.52
CA LYS A 216 -15.30 13.24 -16.01
C LYS A 216 -14.05 13.67 -15.26
N TRP A 217 -13.60 12.87 -14.28
CA TRP A 217 -12.38 13.12 -13.51
C TRP A 217 -11.16 13.28 -14.43
N LEU A 218 -11.00 12.38 -15.40
CA LEU A 218 -9.88 12.38 -16.34
C LEU A 218 -9.85 13.65 -17.19
N THR A 219 -11.03 14.16 -17.60
CA THR A 219 -11.17 15.41 -18.33
C THR A 219 -10.84 16.62 -17.44
N GLU A 220 -11.40 16.67 -16.22
CA GLU A 220 -11.15 17.74 -15.26
C GLU A 220 -9.67 17.85 -14.85
N GLU A 221 -8.96 16.73 -14.74
CA GLU A 221 -7.52 16.72 -14.45
C GLU A 221 -6.68 17.06 -15.69
N SER A 222 -7.13 16.78 -16.91
CA SER A 222 -6.43 17.19 -18.13
C SER A 222 -6.49 18.71 -18.35
N ASP A 223 -7.55 19.36 -17.87
CA ASP A 223 -7.79 20.80 -18.04
C ASP A 223 -7.08 21.68 -16.99
N ILE A 224 -6.16 21.11 -16.22
CA ILE A 224 -5.43 21.81 -15.14
C ILE A 224 -4.74 23.11 -15.63
N GLY A 225 -4.36 23.16 -16.91
CA GLY A 225 -3.73 24.33 -17.54
C GLY A 225 -4.66 25.55 -17.65
N LEU A 226 -5.98 25.33 -17.63
CA LEU A 226 -7.00 26.40 -17.74
C LEU A 226 -7.35 27.04 -16.40
N LEU A 227 -6.91 26.45 -15.28
CA LEU A 227 -7.20 26.98 -13.95
C LEU A 227 -6.44 28.29 -13.67
N PRO A 228 -6.98 29.17 -12.79
CA PRO A 228 -6.25 30.27 -12.21
C PRO A 228 -4.91 29.81 -11.62
N ILE A 229 -3.86 30.62 -11.75
CA ILE A 229 -2.48 30.24 -11.49
C ILE A 229 -2.27 29.64 -10.09
N ALA A 230 -2.90 30.19 -9.06
CA ALA A 230 -2.79 29.70 -7.69
C ALA A 230 -3.56 28.38 -7.49
N GLU A 231 -4.72 28.19 -8.11
CA GLU A 231 -5.49 26.95 -8.06
C GLU A 231 -4.75 25.83 -8.78
N ARG A 232 -4.14 26.16 -9.94
CA ARG A 232 -3.23 25.24 -10.65
C ARG A 232 -2.07 24.85 -9.76
N GLY A 233 -1.46 25.80 -9.04
CA GLY A 233 -0.42 25.56 -8.06
C GLY A 233 -0.86 24.63 -6.93
N ALA A 234 -2.08 24.81 -6.41
CA ALA A 234 -2.65 23.92 -5.40
C ALA A 234 -2.82 22.47 -5.90
N LYS A 235 -3.27 22.27 -7.14
CA LYS A 235 -3.34 20.95 -7.77
C LYS A 235 -1.94 20.34 -7.98
N ILE A 236 -0.98 21.12 -8.52
CA ILE A 236 0.41 20.68 -8.70
C ILE A 236 1.03 20.28 -7.35
N PHE A 237 0.80 21.08 -6.30
CA PHE A 237 1.27 20.77 -4.94
C PHE A 237 0.81 19.39 -4.43
N LYS A 238 -0.42 19.01 -4.73
CA LYS A 238 -0.95 17.67 -4.44
C LYS A 238 -0.36 16.61 -5.37
N THR A 239 -0.43 16.81 -6.70
CA THR A 239 -0.02 15.80 -7.69
C THR A 239 1.49 15.52 -7.70
N ARG A 240 2.31 16.51 -7.28
CA ARG A 240 3.76 16.33 -7.08
C ARG A 240 4.09 15.87 -5.66
N ALA A 241 3.06 15.53 -4.86
CA ALA A 241 3.17 15.00 -3.50
C ALA A 241 3.89 15.93 -2.50
N CYS A 242 3.93 17.23 -2.74
CA CYS A 242 4.52 18.18 -1.80
C CYS A 242 3.81 18.16 -0.44
N ALA A 243 2.49 17.89 -0.44
CA ALA A 243 1.65 17.76 0.76
C ALA A 243 2.04 16.59 1.67
N SER A 244 2.80 15.61 1.20
CA SER A 244 3.27 14.49 2.05
C SER A 244 4.33 14.93 3.08
N CYS A 245 5.04 16.02 2.78
CA CYS A 245 6.12 16.55 3.62
C CYS A 245 5.82 17.93 4.20
N HIS A 246 4.98 18.74 3.53
CA HIS A 246 4.71 20.11 3.94
C HIS A 246 3.26 20.30 4.38
N ASN A 247 3.08 20.87 5.58
CA ASN A 247 1.77 21.26 6.08
C ASN A 247 1.38 22.63 5.54
N VAL A 248 0.13 22.79 5.11
CA VAL A 248 -0.43 24.04 4.59
C VAL A 248 -1.65 24.51 5.39
N ALA A 249 -2.14 23.71 6.34
CA ALA A 249 -3.32 23.99 7.14
C ALA A 249 -2.98 24.38 8.59
N SER A 250 -1.78 24.05 9.05
CA SER A 250 -1.34 24.35 10.42
C SER A 250 0.19 24.47 10.48
N GLN A 251 0.70 24.96 11.60
CA GLN A 251 2.14 25.02 11.87
C GLN A 251 2.71 23.68 12.36
N ALA A 252 1.92 22.59 12.34
CA ALA A 252 2.38 21.28 12.75
C ALA A 252 3.57 20.81 11.91
N ARG A 253 4.60 20.32 12.59
CA ARG A 253 5.83 19.85 11.98
C ARG A 253 5.62 18.50 11.30
N LEU A 254 6.01 18.43 10.03
CA LEU A 254 6.13 17.20 9.26
C LEU A 254 7.61 16.94 8.91
N VAL A 255 7.87 16.19 7.86
CA VAL A 255 9.22 15.96 7.33
C VAL A 255 9.86 17.25 6.85
N GLY A 256 9.08 18.12 6.22
CA GLY A 256 9.44 19.48 5.82
C GLY A 256 8.78 20.55 6.69
N PRO A 257 9.22 21.80 6.57
CA PRO A 257 8.61 22.95 7.27
C PRO A 257 7.17 23.18 6.80
N SER A 258 6.34 23.73 7.70
CA SER A 258 5.03 24.24 7.30
C SER A 258 5.21 25.41 6.32
N LEU A 259 4.37 25.43 5.28
CA LEU A 259 4.34 26.52 4.31
C LEU A 259 3.31 27.59 4.68
N LEU A 260 2.48 27.34 5.73
CA LEU A 260 1.49 28.29 6.22
C LEU A 260 2.19 29.55 6.77
N GLY A 261 1.92 30.70 6.18
CA GLY A 261 2.53 31.96 6.58
C GLY A 261 4.04 32.08 6.29
N LEU A 262 4.59 31.22 5.44
CA LEU A 262 6.02 31.24 5.11
C LEU A 262 6.37 32.44 4.22
N PHE A 263 5.58 32.69 3.16
CA PHE A 263 5.88 33.76 2.21
C PHE A 263 5.86 35.14 2.88
N GLY A 264 6.91 35.91 2.64
CA GLY A 264 7.09 37.24 3.22
C GLY A 264 7.72 37.28 4.61
N LYS A 265 8.06 36.14 5.19
CA LYS A 265 8.75 36.08 6.50
C LYS A 265 10.17 36.58 6.35
N ALA A 266 10.48 37.74 6.99
CA ALA A 266 11.78 38.43 6.85
C ALA A 266 12.94 37.72 7.55
N ASP A 267 12.66 37.05 8.69
CA ASP A 267 13.67 36.41 9.55
C ASP A 267 13.54 34.89 9.51
N HIS A 268 13.46 34.30 8.31
CA HIS A 268 13.42 32.84 8.18
C HIS A 268 14.81 32.27 8.45
N GLU A 269 14.96 31.56 9.57
CA GLU A 269 16.25 31.03 10.02
C GLU A 269 16.62 29.74 9.28
N MET A 270 17.90 29.66 8.86
CA MET A 270 18.49 28.49 8.22
C MET A 270 19.31 27.68 9.22
N GLU A 271 19.64 26.44 8.86
CA GLU A 271 20.41 25.51 9.71
C GLU A 271 21.85 26.01 9.95
N ASP A 272 22.43 26.76 9.03
CA ASP A 272 23.74 27.40 9.15
C ASP A 272 23.74 28.68 10.01
N GLY A 273 22.60 29.03 10.58
CA GLY A 273 22.41 30.25 11.41
C GLY A 273 22.16 31.52 10.61
N SER A 274 22.18 31.48 9.28
CA SER A 274 21.81 32.62 8.45
C SER A 274 20.30 32.88 8.51
N LYS A 275 19.90 34.13 8.20
CA LYS A 275 18.51 34.52 8.08
C LYS A 275 18.25 35.00 6.67
N VAL A 276 17.13 34.57 6.09
CA VAL A 276 16.71 34.97 4.74
C VAL A 276 15.29 35.46 4.76
N THR A 277 14.94 36.32 3.80
CA THR A 277 13.55 36.63 3.53
C THR A 277 12.95 35.50 2.67
N ALA A 278 11.83 34.94 3.10
CA ALA A 278 11.12 33.92 2.34
C ALA A 278 10.34 34.54 1.17
N ASP A 279 11.06 35.09 0.22
CA ASP A 279 10.55 35.72 -1.03
C ASP A 279 10.43 34.68 -2.17
N GLU A 280 10.06 35.12 -3.36
CA GLU A 280 9.94 34.27 -4.55
C GLU A 280 11.25 33.62 -4.94
N ASN A 281 12.38 34.33 -4.79
CA ASN A 281 13.70 33.77 -5.13
C ASN A 281 14.09 32.67 -4.18
N TYR A 282 13.85 32.86 -2.87
CA TYR A 282 14.05 31.82 -1.86
C TYR A 282 13.18 30.60 -2.15
N LEU A 283 11.87 30.77 -2.43
CA LEU A 283 10.97 29.68 -2.74
C LEU A 283 11.41 28.93 -4.00
N ARG A 284 11.80 29.64 -5.05
CA ARG A 284 12.32 29.06 -6.29
C ARG A 284 13.57 28.22 -6.03
N GLU A 285 14.56 28.80 -5.36
CA GLU A 285 15.81 28.11 -5.01
C GLU A 285 15.55 26.87 -4.16
N SER A 286 14.71 27.01 -3.14
CA SER A 286 14.37 25.94 -2.19
C SER A 286 13.62 24.77 -2.87
N ILE A 287 12.73 25.05 -3.81
CA ILE A 287 12.02 24.02 -4.57
C ILE A 287 12.97 23.32 -5.55
N LEU A 288 13.78 24.07 -6.29
CA LEU A 288 14.67 23.49 -7.31
C LEU A 288 15.86 22.75 -6.69
N ASN A 289 16.43 23.31 -5.61
CA ASN A 289 17.60 22.74 -4.92
C ASN A 289 17.56 23.00 -3.41
N ALA A 290 16.82 22.21 -2.68
CA ALA A 290 16.61 22.32 -1.24
C ALA A 290 17.88 22.11 -0.39
N GLN A 291 19.01 21.73 -0.99
CA GLN A 291 20.28 21.53 -0.26
C GLN A 291 21.05 22.84 -0.07
N VAL A 292 20.75 23.90 -0.83
CA VAL A 292 21.47 25.18 -0.76
C VAL A 292 21.17 25.92 0.52
N LYS A 293 19.88 25.94 0.93
CA LYS A 293 19.41 26.63 2.15
C LYS A 293 18.42 25.71 2.88
N VAL A 294 18.87 25.09 3.95
CA VAL A 294 18.05 24.21 4.77
C VAL A 294 17.43 24.99 5.92
N ALA A 295 16.11 24.95 6.05
CA ALA A 295 15.40 25.60 7.15
C ALA A 295 15.84 25.02 8.51
N LYS A 296 15.97 25.88 9.52
CA LYS A 296 16.42 25.51 10.89
C LYS A 296 15.57 24.39 11.49
N GLY A 297 16.27 23.39 12.03
CA GLY A 297 15.66 22.23 12.66
C GLY A 297 15.27 21.10 11.69
N TYR A 298 15.65 21.19 10.41
CA TYR A 298 15.42 20.14 9.41
C TYR A 298 16.71 19.42 9.00
N GLY A 299 17.75 19.51 9.86
CA GLY A 299 19.01 18.81 9.78
C GLY A 299 20.05 19.48 8.88
N PRO A 300 21.31 19.00 8.89
CA PRO A 300 22.37 19.58 8.08
C PRO A 300 22.19 19.31 6.58
N ARG A 301 21.28 18.38 6.23
CA ARG A 301 20.89 18.07 4.85
C ARG A 301 19.38 17.97 4.76
N SER A 302 18.81 18.63 3.75
CA SER A 302 17.39 18.55 3.45
C SER A 302 17.01 17.16 2.99
N GLN A 303 15.86 16.65 3.46
CA GLN A 303 15.25 15.43 2.94
C GLN A 303 14.37 15.71 1.71
N MET A 304 14.19 16.97 1.34
CA MET A 304 13.44 17.36 0.14
C MET A 304 14.25 17.00 -1.12
N PRO A 305 13.67 16.26 -2.07
CA PRO A 305 14.33 15.98 -3.35
C PRO A 305 14.51 17.27 -4.16
N ALA A 306 15.53 17.31 -5.01
CA ALA A 306 15.72 18.40 -5.96
C ALA A 306 14.70 18.26 -7.11
N PHE A 307 13.95 19.34 -7.40
CA PHE A 307 13.00 19.38 -8.51
C PHE A 307 13.56 20.07 -9.76
N GLN A 308 14.85 20.36 -9.80
CA GLN A 308 15.51 20.93 -10.98
C GLN A 308 15.39 19.98 -12.17
N GLY A 309 14.85 20.46 -13.29
CA GLY A 309 14.58 19.67 -14.49
C GLY A 309 13.33 18.78 -14.43
N GLN A 310 12.66 18.71 -13.29
CA GLN A 310 11.42 17.92 -13.10
C GLN A 310 10.15 18.78 -13.17
N LEU A 311 10.27 20.08 -12.91
CA LEU A 311 9.18 21.05 -13.02
C LEU A 311 9.42 21.97 -14.20
N SER A 312 8.38 22.24 -15.00
CA SER A 312 8.39 23.32 -15.97
C SER A 312 8.35 24.67 -15.25
N GLU A 313 8.79 25.74 -15.93
CA GLU A 313 8.69 27.11 -15.39
C GLU A 313 7.26 27.51 -15.04
N SER A 314 6.27 27.07 -15.82
CA SER A 314 4.85 27.30 -15.54
C SER A 314 4.36 26.59 -14.29
N GLU A 315 4.79 25.34 -14.05
CA GLU A 315 4.45 24.59 -12.83
C GLU A 315 5.11 25.24 -11.61
N LEU A 316 6.39 25.60 -11.70
CA LEU A 316 7.13 26.24 -10.62
C LEU A 316 6.51 27.60 -10.23
N THR A 317 6.18 28.43 -11.22
CA THR A 317 5.50 29.70 -10.99
C THR A 317 4.14 29.48 -10.32
N SER A 318 3.37 28.48 -10.78
CA SER A 318 2.06 28.17 -10.18
C SER A 318 2.18 27.71 -8.72
N LEU A 319 3.19 26.90 -8.39
CA LEU A 319 3.48 26.49 -7.01
C LEU A 319 3.83 27.68 -6.11
N ILE A 320 4.67 28.58 -6.59
CA ILE A 320 5.03 29.79 -5.85
C ILE A 320 3.79 30.66 -5.60
N GLU A 321 2.96 30.89 -6.62
CA GLU A 321 1.72 31.65 -6.48
C GLU A 321 0.74 30.99 -5.49
N TYR A 322 0.65 29.68 -5.48
CA TYR A 322 -0.12 28.97 -4.46
C TYR A 322 0.44 29.20 -3.06
N ILE A 323 1.76 29.04 -2.85
CA ILE A 323 2.39 29.24 -1.54
C ILE A 323 2.15 30.66 -1.02
N LYS A 324 2.11 31.67 -1.88
CA LYS A 324 1.78 33.05 -1.52
C LYS A 324 0.37 33.22 -0.95
N THR A 325 -0.56 32.34 -1.29
CA THR A 325 -1.94 32.34 -0.76
C THR A 325 -2.06 31.76 0.63
N LEU A 326 -1.08 31.02 1.12
CA LEU A 326 -1.07 30.33 2.41
C LEU A 326 -0.73 31.34 3.53
N LYS A 327 -1.75 31.90 4.18
CA LYS A 327 -1.63 32.89 5.24
C LYS A 327 -1.96 32.34 6.60
#